data_08e1d20ad29746ba7e1e30c80e40b536
#
_entry.id   08e1d20ad29746ba7e1e30c80e40b536
#
_cell.length_a   1.000
_cell.length_b   1.000
_cell.length_c   1.000
_cell.angle_alpha   90.00
_cell.angle_beta   90.00
_cell.angle_gamma   90.00
#
_symmetry.space_group_name_H-M   'P 1'
#
loop_
_entity.id
_entity.type
_entity.pdbx_description
1 polymer ?
#
loop_
_entity_poly.entity_id
_entity_poly.type
_entity_poly.pdbx_seq_one_letter_code
_entity_poly.pdbx_strand_id
1 'polypeptide(L)'
;MIEPRASNELRVAIAGLGSIGTKIATALDQGIEGLTLSAVAVRDPAKHQKLLGSLRRPPSVLPLDQLGDAADIVVECAPSSQLRAIVEPAVKRGKAAVVVSVGGLLDNFDLVDLARANGGRIMVPTGALIGLDAVNAAAIGTIHSVKMVTRKPIDGLKGAPFIVQNNIDIDKLGEPLKLFEGTAREAAKGFPANLNVAVALSLAGVGPDRTQVQIWADPTVTRNVHRIEVEADSARFSMSIENIPSENPKTGLITALSVIALLRKQRATLCVGT
;
A
#
# COMPACT_ATOMS: atom_id res chain seq x y z
N MET A 1 26.02 -21.57 -27.45
CA MET A 1 25.83 -21.65 -26.00
C MET A 1 25.68 -20.22 -25.53
N ILE A 2 24.51 -19.86 -24.98
CA ILE A 2 24.29 -18.55 -24.37
C ILE A 2 24.89 -18.67 -22.96
N GLU A 3 25.94 -17.92 -22.68
CA GLU A 3 26.51 -17.85 -21.33
C GLU A 3 25.40 -17.44 -20.35
N PRO A 4 25.26 -18.11 -19.19
CA PRO A 4 24.31 -17.71 -18.18
C PRO A 4 24.72 -16.31 -17.71
N ARG A 5 23.83 -15.30 -17.94
CA ARG A 5 23.98 -14.00 -17.30
C ARG A 5 24.16 -14.24 -15.81
N ALA A 6 25.25 -13.70 -15.23
CA ALA A 6 25.46 -13.67 -13.80
C ALA A 6 24.13 -13.28 -13.11
N SER A 7 23.76 -14.01 -12.07
CA SER A 7 22.49 -13.87 -11.38
C SER A 7 22.34 -12.45 -10.82
N ASN A 8 21.75 -11.58 -11.60
CA ASN A 8 21.47 -10.20 -11.20
C ASN A 8 20.14 -10.18 -10.42
N GLU A 9 20.07 -10.97 -9.35
CA GLU A 9 18.92 -10.99 -8.46
C GLU A 9 18.80 -9.66 -7.75
N LEU A 10 17.59 -9.06 -7.76
CA LEU A 10 17.30 -7.89 -6.94
C LEU A 10 17.07 -8.35 -5.49
N ARG A 11 17.80 -7.73 -4.59
CA ARG A 11 17.67 -7.96 -3.16
C ARG A 11 16.51 -7.14 -2.62
N VAL A 12 15.62 -7.80 -1.88
CA VAL A 12 14.45 -7.19 -1.25
C VAL A 12 14.61 -7.21 0.26
N ALA A 13 14.44 -6.06 0.89
CA ALA A 13 14.33 -5.96 2.34
C ALA A 13 12.91 -5.59 2.74
N ILE A 14 12.45 -6.06 3.92
CA ILE A 14 11.10 -5.80 4.42
C ILE A 14 11.18 -5.13 5.78
N ALA A 15 10.58 -3.95 5.91
CA ALA A 15 10.40 -3.25 7.18
C ALA A 15 9.03 -3.62 7.78
N GLY A 16 9.03 -4.45 8.81
CA GLY A 16 7.83 -4.94 9.49
C GLY A 16 7.34 -6.30 9.00
N LEU A 17 7.22 -7.27 9.90
CA LEU A 17 6.70 -8.62 9.65
C LEU A 17 5.31 -8.80 10.28
N GLY A 18 4.41 -7.85 10.06
CA GLY A 18 2.98 -8.01 10.31
C GLY A 18 2.32 -8.93 9.27
N SER A 19 0.97 -8.94 9.20
CA SER A 19 0.25 -9.84 8.29
C SER A 19 0.66 -9.67 6.81
N ILE A 20 0.97 -8.44 6.37
CA ILE A 20 1.42 -8.16 4.99
C ILE A 20 2.89 -8.61 4.82
N GLY A 21 3.79 -8.11 5.67
CA GLY A 21 5.23 -8.38 5.53
C GLY A 21 5.57 -9.87 5.66
N THR A 22 4.88 -10.61 6.53
CA THR A 22 5.03 -12.07 6.66
C THR A 22 4.67 -12.79 5.36
N LYS A 23 3.56 -12.41 4.71
CA LYS A 23 3.15 -13.01 3.42
C LYS A 23 4.14 -12.72 2.31
N ILE A 24 4.68 -11.50 2.26
CA ILE A 24 5.69 -11.11 1.28
C ILE A 24 7.00 -11.87 1.52
N ALA A 25 7.46 -11.94 2.79
CA ALA A 25 8.66 -12.70 3.16
C ALA A 25 8.54 -14.17 2.77
N THR A 26 7.41 -14.80 3.08
CA THR A 26 7.13 -16.19 2.70
C THR A 26 7.12 -16.38 1.19
N ALA A 27 6.51 -15.47 0.43
CA ALA A 27 6.47 -15.57 -1.04
C ALA A 27 7.86 -15.41 -1.66
N LEU A 28 8.71 -14.54 -1.14
CA LEU A 28 10.10 -14.38 -1.57
C LEU A 28 10.92 -15.64 -1.26
N ASP A 29 10.73 -16.24 -0.08
CA ASP A 29 11.42 -17.46 0.32
C ASP A 29 10.97 -18.68 -0.50
N GLN A 30 9.68 -18.76 -0.87
CA GLN A 30 9.16 -19.78 -1.78
C GLN A 30 9.73 -19.67 -3.19
N GLY A 31 10.21 -18.50 -3.56
CA GLY A 31 10.87 -18.20 -4.82
C GLY A 31 10.02 -17.30 -5.71
N ILE A 32 10.53 -16.10 -5.94
CA ILE A 32 10.08 -15.20 -7.01
C ILE A 32 11.29 -15.00 -7.92
N GLU A 33 11.14 -15.35 -9.20
CA GLU A 33 12.24 -15.31 -10.16
C GLU A 33 12.95 -13.95 -10.17
N GLY A 34 14.27 -13.98 -10.02
CA GLY A 34 15.14 -12.82 -9.99
C GLY A 34 15.01 -11.92 -8.77
N LEU A 35 14.37 -12.39 -7.69
CA LEU A 35 14.25 -11.68 -6.41
C LEU A 35 14.70 -12.56 -5.24
N THR A 36 15.37 -11.97 -4.26
CA THR A 36 15.76 -12.64 -3.03
C THR A 36 15.46 -11.78 -1.80
N LEU A 37 15.01 -12.42 -0.71
CA LEU A 37 14.84 -11.75 0.59
C LEU A 37 16.21 -11.63 1.25
N SER A 38 16.73 -10.40 1.36
CA SER A 38 18.07 -10.14 1.91
C SER A 38 18.06 -9.72 3.37
N ALA A 39 17.09 -8.90 3.77
CA ALA A 39 17.00 -8.39 5.12
C ALA A 39 15.57 -8.13 5.57
N VAL A 40 15.39 -8.09 6.89
CA VAL A 40 14.15 -7.64 7.53
C VAL A 40 14.47 -6.70 8.68
N ALA A 41 13.58 -5.74 8.94
CA ALA A 41 13.62 -4.94 10.15
C ALA A 41 12.34 -5.18 10.96
N VAL A 42 12.48 -5.54 12.22
CA VAL A 42 11.39 -5.78 13.16
C VAL A 42 11.72 -5.18 14.51
N ARG A 43 10.70 -4.66 15.22
CA ARG A 43 10.89 -4.07 16.53
C ARG A 43 11.32 -5.10 17.59
N ASP A 44 10.81 -6.31 17.48
CA ASP A 44 11.04 -7.42 18.42
C ASP A 44 11.33 -8.71 17.64
N PRO A 45 12.62 -9.02 17.36
CA PRO A 45 12.99 -10.21 16.62
C PRO A 45 12.53 -11.53 17.27
N ALA A 46 12.44 -11.57 18.60
CA ALA A 46 12.03 -12.78 19.31
C ALA A 46 10.61 -13.23 18.93
N LYS A 47 9.68 -12.29 18.69
CA LYS A 47 8.32 -12.59 18.24
C LYS A 47 8.26 -13.23 16.85
N HIS A 48 9.29 -13.04 16.04
CA HIS A 48 9.35 -13.53 14.67
C HIS A 48 10.32 -14.70 14.50
N GLN A 49 10.94 -15.19 15.59
CA GLN A 49 11.94 -16.25 15.54
C GLN A 49 11.45 -17.53 14.84
N LYS A 50 10.20 -17.94 15.09
CA LYS A 50 9.59 -19.11 14.44
C LYS A 50 9.48 -18.92 12.93
N LEU A 51 9.03 -17.75 12.49
CA LEU A 51 8.94 -17.43 11.06
C LEU A 51 10.34 -17.40 10.44
N LEU A 52 11.26 -16.60 11.02
CA LEU A 52 12.62 -16.43 10.48
C LEU A 52 13.38 -17.74 10.43
N GLY A 53 13.24 -18.62 11.42
CA GLY A 53 13.85 -19.93 11.47
C GLY A 53 13.22 -20.95 10.52
N SER A 54 12.00 -20.70 10.01
CA SER A 54 11.34 -21.59 9.03
C SER A 54 11.65 -21.25 7.58
N LEU A 55 12.26 -20.08 7.32
CA LEU A 55 12.64 -19.68 5.96
C LEU A 55 13.85 -20.49 5.47
N ARG A 56 13.83 -20.87 4.20
CA ARG A 56 14.91 -21.64 3.54
C ARG A 56 16.22 -20.86 3.51
N ARG A 57 16.13 -19.54 3.34
CA ARG A 57 17.24 -18.58 3.36
C ARG A 57 16.93 -17.49 4.37
N PRO A 58 17.28 -17.66 5.65
CA PRO A 58 17.02 -16.66 6.66
C PRO A 58 17.64 -15.30 6.29
N PRO A 59 16.85 -14.22 6.27
CA PRO A 59 17.37 -12.89 5.98
C PRO A 59 18.15 -12.33 7.18
N SER A 60 19.00 -11.32 6.93
CA SER A 60 19.62 -10.55 7.99
C SER A 60 18.55 -9.74 8.72
N VAL A 61 18.61 -9.69 10.07
CA VAL A 61 17.76 -8.79 10.87
C VAL A 61 18.55 -7.51 11.11
N LEU A 62 18.08 -6.39 10.56
CA LEU A 62 18.80 -5.11 10.56
C LEU A 62 17.93 -3.98 11.12
N PRO A 63 18.53 -2.88 11.59
CA PRO A 63 17.85 -1.62 11.85
C PRO A 63 17.22 -1.04 10.57
N LEU A 64 16.18 -0.18 10.73
CA LEU A 64 15.44 0.40 9.59
C LEU A 64 16.34 1.17 8.62
N ASP A 65 17.28 1.94 9.13
CA ASP A 65 18.19 2.80 8.37
C ASP A 65 19.26 2.05 7.59
N GLN A 66 19.50 0.77 7.91
CA GLN A 66 20.45 -0.10 7.22
C GLN A 66 19.83 -0.96 6.11
N LEU A 67 18.51 -0.98 5.99
CA LEU A 67 17.83 -1.79 4.96
C LEU A 67 18.23 -1.39 3.54
N GLY A 68 18.46 -0.10 3.28
CA GLY A 68 18.89 0.41 1.98
C GLY A 68 20.30 -0.02 1.57
N ASP A 69 21.18 -0.41 2.51
CA ASP A 69 22.49 -0.96 2.21
C ASP A 69 22.42 -2.45 1.84
N ALA A 70 21.47 -3.16 2.45
CA ALA A 70 21.28 -4.58 2.26
C ALA A 70 20.40 -4.95 1.07
N ALA A 71 19.69 -3.98 0.45
CA ALA A 71 18.69 -4.27 -0.56
C ALA A 71 18.69 -3.27 -1.73
N ASP A 72 18.10 -3.67 -2.83
CA ASP A 72 17.83 -2.84 -4.01
C ASP A 72 16.38 -2.32 -3.98
N ILE A 73 15.50 -3.04 -3.27
CA ILE A 73 14.11 -2.67 -3.02
C ILE A 73 13.81 -2.82 -1.52
N VAL A 74 13.35 -1.76 -0.88
CA VAL A 74 12.87 -1.78 0.51
C VAL A 74 11.35 -1.73 0.52
N VAL A 75 10.70 -2.72 1.12
CA VAL A 75 9.22 -2.78 1.25
C VAL A 75 8.83 -2.30 2.63
N GLU A 76 8.10 -1.19 2.68
CA GLU A 76 7.56 -0.63 3.92
C GLU A 76 6.22 -1.32 4.25
N CYS A 77 6.20 -2.09 5.35
CA CYS A 77 5.04 -2.78 5.91
C CYS A 77 4.86 -2.46 7.41
N ALA A 78 5.35 -1.32 7.85
CA ALA A 78 5.31 -0.84 9.22
C ALA A 78 4.17 0.19 9.44
N PRO A 79 3.89 0.63 10.66
CA PRO A 79 2.99 1.75 10.90
C PRO A 79 3.46 3.03 10.17
N SER A 80 2.52 3.83 9.67
CA SER A 80 2.80 5.06 8.88
C SER A 80 3.73 6.04 9.59
N SER A 81 3.75 6.06 10.92
CA SER A 81 4.70 6.85 11.71
C SER A 81 6.17 6.48 11.50
N GLN A 82 6.47 5.30 10.94
CA GLN A 82 7.82 4.84 10.61
C GLN A 82 8.18 5.04 9.14
N LEU A 83 7.24 5.54 8.32
CA LEU A 83 7.43 5.64 6.87
C LEU A 83 8.70 6.39 6.50
N ARG A 84 8.92 7.58 7.07
CA ARG A 84 10.13 8.38 6.79
C ARG A 84 11.40 7.65 7.18
N ALA A 85 11.44 7.06 8.37
CA ALA A 85 12.62 6.33 8.86
C ALA A 85 13.01 5.13 7.98
N ILE A 86 12.04 4.58 7.23
CA ILE A 86 12.25 3.45 6.31
C ILE A 86 12.60 3.95 4.91
N VAL A 87 11.82 4.89 4.38
CA VAL A 87 11.90 5.30 2.98
C VAL A 87 13.07 6.23 2.71
N GLU A 88 13.30 7.21 3.60
CA GLU A 88 14.35 8.23 3.39
C GLU A 88 15.75 7.62 3.24
N PRO A 89 16.22 6.70 4.12
CA PRO A 89 17.53 6.07 3.94
C PRO A 89 17.65 5.27 2.64
N ALA A 90 16.58 4.60 2.22
CA ALA A 90 16.57 3.83 0.98
C ALA A 90 16.70 4.73 -0.25
N VAL A 91 15.87 5.77 -0.36
CA VAL A 91 15.86 6.66 -1.53
C VAL A 91 17.10 7.54 -1.62
N LYS A 92 17.70 7.94 -0.47
CA LYS A 92 19.01 8.64 -0.44
C LYS A 92 20.13 7.81 -1.03
N ARG A 93 20.02 6.48 -1.00
CA ARG A 93 20.97 5.54 -1.60
C ARG A 93 20.61 5.16 -3.06
N GLY A 94 19.69 5.87 -3.68
CA GLY A 94 19.22 5.57 -5.03
C GLY A 94 18.42 4.27 -5.14
N LYS A 95 17.90 3.73 -4.01
CA LYS A 95 17.15 2.47 -3.99
C LYS A 95 15.66 2.69 -4.23
N ALA A 96 14.96 1.61 -4.57
CA ALA A 96 13.51 1.62 -4.67
C ALA A 96 12.87 1.38 -3.31
N ALA A 97 11.80 2.11 -3.00
CA ALA A 97 10.94 1.89 -1.84
C ALA A 97 9.52 1.56 -2.29
N VAL A 98 8.97 0.44 -1.81
CA VAL A 98 7.56 0.09 -1.97
C VAL A 98 6.83 0.51 -0.71
N VAL A 99 5.85 1.40 -0.85
CA VAL A 99 5.13 2.00 0.29
C VAL A 99 3.72 1.42 0.37
N VAL A 100 3.43 0.74 1.47
CA VAL A 100 2.10 0.17 1.75
C VAL A 100 1.25 1.12 2.60
N SER A 101 1.85 1.85 3.54
CA SER A 101 1.16 2.87 4.33
C SER A 101 1.07 4.21 3.57
N VAL A 102 0.42 4.17 2.40
CA VAL A 102 0.39 5.25 1.41
C VAL A 102 -0.13 6.57 1.97
N GLY A 103 -1.05 6.53 2.93
CA GLY A 103 -1.55 7.72 3.64
C GLY A 103 -0.44 8.57 4.25
N GLY A 104 0.62 7.92 4.75
CA GLY A 104 1.78 8.61 5.31
C GLY A 104 2.61 9.41 4.30
N LEU A 105 2.47 9.15 2.99
CA LEU A 105 3.13 9.93 1.96
C LEU A 105 2.61 11.37 1.88
N LEU A 106 1.36 11.63 2.25
CA LEU A 106 0.79 12.98 2.18
C LEU A 106 1.54 13.98 3.07
N ASP A 107 2.03 13.52 4.22
CA ASP A 107 2.82 14.33 5.16
C ASP A 107 4.34 14.22 4.90
N ASN A 108 4.76 13.39 3.95
CA ASN A 108 6.15 13.10 3.62
C ASN A 108 6.39 13.15 2.10
N PHE A 109 5.67 14.03 1.40
CA PHE A 109 5.72 14.07 -0.07
C PHE A 109 7.07 14.55 -0.61
N ASP A 110 7.84 15.28 0.19
CA ASP A 110 9.24 15.66 -0.07
C ASP A 110 10.15 14.44 -0.32
N LEU A 111 9.79 13.25 0.17
CA LEU A 111 10.51 12.01 -0.14
C LEU A 111 10.49 11.66 -1.64
N VAL A 112 9.49 12.13 -2.38
CA VAL A 112 9.41 11.93 -3.84
C VAL A 112 10.51 12.75 -4.54
N ASP A 113 10.69 14.00 -4.11
CA ASP A 113 11.76 14.86 -4.65
C ASP A 113 13.14 14.36 -4.22
N LEU A 114 13.26 13.90 -2.99
CA LEU A 114 14.47 13.26 -2.49
C LEU A 114 14.86 12.02 -3.30
N ALA A 115 13.86 11.16 -3.61
CA ALA A 115 14.06 9.99 -4.46
C ALA A 115 14.55 10.41 -5.86
N ARG A 116 13.88 11.40 -6.47
CA ARG A 116 14.28 11.93 -7.80
C ARG A 116 15.72 12.46 -7.79
N ALA A 117 16.09 13.22 -6.78
CA ALA A 117 17.44 13.81 -6.67
C ALA A 117 18.55 12.77 -6.52
N ASN A 118 18.24 11.58 -5.99
CA ASN A 118 19.21 10.52 -5.75
C ASN A 118 19.07 9.31 -6.71
N GLY A 119 18.24 9.39 -7.75
CA GLY A 119 17.99 8.26 -8.66
C GLY A 119 17.22 7.09 -8.02
N GLY A 120 16.59 7.32 -6.88
CA GLY A 120 15.71 6.36 -6.20
C GLY A 120 14.30 6.36 -6.78
N ARG A 121 13.46 5.44 -6.31
CA ARG A 121 12.05 5.33 -6.74
C ARG A 121 11.15 5.05 -5.56
N ILE A 122 9.97 5.68 -5.54
CA ILE A 122 8.88 5.33 -4.64
C ILE A 122 7.79 4.65 -5.48
N MET A 123 7.40 3.44 -5.07
CA MET A 123 6.40 2.64 -5.75
C MET A 123 5.23 2.38 -4.80
N VAL A 124 4.03 2.65 -5.28
CA VAL A 124 2.79 2.42 -4.53
C VAL A 124 2.07 1.23 -5.17
N PRO A 125 1.86 0.12 -4.44
CA PRO A 125 1.08 -1.01 -4.95
C PRO A 125 -0.40 -0.63 -5.03
N THR A 126 -1.19 -1.37 -5.82
CA THR A 126 -2.65 -1.20 -5.88
C THR A 126 -3.31 -1.36 -4.50
N GLY A 127 -2.69 -2.14 -3.62
CA GLY A 127 -3.22 -2.37 -2.27
C GLY A 127 -4.53 -3.14 -2.32
N ALA A 128 -5.52 -2.63 -1.61
CA ALA A 128 -6.87 -3.18 -1.57
C ALA A 128 -7.82 -2.44 -2.54
N LEU A 129 -7.28 -1.88 -3.63
CA LEU A 129 -8.03 -1.16 -4.65
C LEU A 129 -7.92 -1.84 -6.02
N ILE A 130 -8.60 -1.31 -7.01
CA ILE A 130 -8.64 -1.78 -8.39
C ILE A 130 -8.44 -0.61 -9.36
N GLY A 131 -7.84 -0.86 -10.53
CA GLY A 131 -7.85 0.03 -11.68
C GLY A 131 -6.97 1.28 -11.58
N LEU A 132 -5.94 1.28 -10.73
CA LEU A 132 -4.99 2.40 -10.69
C LEU A 132 -4.27 2.61 -12.03
N ASP A 133 -4.06 1.55 -12.80
CA ASP A 133 -3.52 1.58 -14.16
C ASP A 133 -4.44 2.32 -15.12
N ALA A 134 -5.75 2.06 -15.08
CA ALA A 134 -6.74 2.77 -15.88
C ALA A 134 -6.81 4.26 -15.50
N VAL A 135 -6.74 4.58 -14.19
CA VAL A 135 -6.71 5.96 -13.70
C VAL A 135 -5.42 6.67 -14.14
N ASN A 136 -4.26 6.01 -14.04
CA ASN A 136 -2.99 6.55 -14.53
C ASN A 136 -3.05 6.83 -16.05
N ALA A 137 -3.62 5.92 -16.84
CA ALA A 137 -3.78 6.12 -18.27
C ALA A 137 -4.70 7.33 -18.58
N ALA A 138 -5.83 7.45 -17.88
CA ALA A 138 -6.73 8.60 -18.02
C ALA A 138 -6.06 9.93 -17.59
N ALA A 139 -5.15 9.89 -16.63
CA ALA A 139 -4.42 11.06 -16.14
C ALA A 139 -3.37 11.61 -17.13
N ILE A 140 -3.03 10.87 -18.19
CA ILE A 140 -2.21 11.41 -19.29
C ILE A 140 -3.00 12.47 -20.07
N GLY A 141 -4.34 12.31 -20.17
CA GLY A 141 -5.27 13.33 -20.64
C GLY A 141 -5.80 14.19 -19.49
N THR A 142 -7.05 14.61 -19.60
CA THR A 142 -7.71 15.44 -18.59
C THR A 142 -8.75 14.64 -17.82
N ILE A 143 -8.51 14.43 -16.53
CA ILE A 143 -9.54 13.88 -15.64
C ILE A 143 -10.38 15.03 -15.09
N HIS A 144 -11.69 14.98 -15.30
CA HIS A 144 -12.65 15.97 -14.82
C HIS A 144 -13.03 15.71 -13.36
N SER A 145 -13.28 14.43 -13.00
CA SER A 145 -13.61 14.05 -11.63
C SER A 145 -13.15 12.64 -11.28
N VAL A 146 -12.77 12.45 -10.02
CA VAL A 146 -12.52 11.15 -9.39
C VAL A 146 -13.30 11.09 -8.09
N LYS A 147 -14.15 10.09 -7.94
CA LYS A 147 -14.91 9.83 -6.73
C LYS A 147 -14.71 8.41 -6.25
N MET A 148 -14.54 8.26 -4.95
CA MET A 148 -14.49 6.97 -4.29
C MET A 148 -15.58 6.89 -3.22
N VAL A 149 -16.39 5.85 -3.26
CA VAL A 149 -17.33 5.50 -2.20
C VAL A 149 -16.81 4.25 -1.51
N THR A 150 -16.54 4.34 -0.21
CA THR A 150 -16.12 3.19 0.58
C THR A 150 -17.19 2.84 1.61
N ARG A 151 -17.61 1.58 1.63
CA ARG A 151 -18.50 1.01 2.64
C ARG A 151 -17.71 0.01 3.47
N LYS A 152 -17.85 0.09 4.76
CA LYS A 152 -17.11 -0.74 5.71
C LYS A 152 -18.03 -1.31 6.77
N PRO A 153 -17.78 -2.57 7.20
CA PRO A 153 -18.38 -3.09 8.42
C PRO A 153 -18.08 -2.17 9.61
N ILE A 154 -18.98 -2.09 10.55
CA ILE A 154 -18.88 -1.24 11.74
C ILE A 154 -17.56 -1.45 12.48
N ASP A 155 -17.16 -2.72 12.71
CA ASP A 155 -15.94 -3.04 13.44
C ASP A 155 -14.65 -2.54 12.76
N GLY A 156 -14.67 -2.38 11.43
CA GLY A 156 -13.54 -1.82 10.68
C GLY A 156 -13.34 -0.31 10.88
N LEU A 157 -14.33 0.38 11.45
CA LEU A 157 -14.33 1.85 11.64
C LEU A 157 -14.22 2.27 13.11
N LYS A 158 -14.43 1.35 14.06
CA LYS A 158 -14.36 1.65 15.50
C LYS A 158 -13.01 2.27 15.85
N GLY A 159 -13.06 3.34 16.65
CA GLY A 159 -11.88 4.06 17.11
C GLY A 159 -11.22 4.96 16.06
N ALA A 160 -11.84 5.16 14.89
CA ALA A 160 -11.33 6.15 13.93
C ALA A 160 -11.41 7.56 14.55
N PRO A 161 -10.34 8.39 14.41
CA PRO A 161 -10.29 9.73 15.01
C PRO A 161 -11.51 10.59 14.69
N PHE A 162 -11.99 10.57 13.45
CA PHE A 162 -13.16 11.33 13.03
C PHE A 162 -14.42 10.93 13.82
N ILE A 163 -14.63 9.63 14.05
CA ILE A 163 -15.78 9.12 14.78
C ILE A 163 -15.73 9.54 16.25
N VAL A 164 -14.54 9.39 16.86
CA VAL A 164 -14.34 9.76 18.26
C VAL A 164 -14.50 11.26 18.47
N GLN A 165 -13.87 12.08 17.64
CA GLN A 165 -13.92 13.55 17.74
C GLN A 165 -15.31 14.14 17.52
N ASN A 166 -16.14 13.49 16.69
CA ASN A 166 -17.50 13.96 16.41
C ASN A 166 -18.56 13.24 17.25
N ASN A 167 -18.16 12.39 18.23
CA ASN A 167 -19.05 11.63 19.09
C ASN A 167 -20.12 10.83 18.32
N ILE A 168 -19.75 10.20 17.21
CA ILE A 168 -20.69 9.45 16.37
C ILE A 168 -20.84 8.04 16.94
N ASP A 169 -22.05 7.69 17.37
CA ASP A 169 -22.36 6.31 17.78
C ASP A 169 -22.66 5.47 16.53
N ILE A 170 -21.81 4.46 16.30
CA ILE A 170 -21.98 3.51 15.19
C ILE A 170 -22.31 2.08 15.66
N ASP A 171 -22.36 1.83 16.96
CA ASP A 171 -22.46 0.45 17.51
C ASP A 171 -23.83 -0.20 17.27
N LYS A 172 -24.89 0.59 17.10
CA LYS A 172 -26.27 0.12 16.97
C LYS A 172 -26.92 0.51 15.64
N LEU A 173 -26.13 0.69 14.59
CA LEU A 173 -26.68 1.04 13.28
C LEU A 173 -27.49 -0.11 12.71
N GLY A 174 -28.77 0.14 12.39
CA GLY A 174 -29.63 -0.79 11.65
C GLY A 174 -29.53 -0.59 10.13
N GLU A 175 -29.07 0.58 9.68
CA GLU A 175 -28.96 0.99 8.27
C GLU A 175 -27.60 1.64 7.98
N PRO A 176 -27.18 1.71 6.71
CA PRO A 176 -25.94 2.38 6.33
C PRO A 176 -25.94 3.87 6.70
N LEU A 177 -24.90 4.35 7.37
CA LEU A 177 -24.70 5.74 7.74
C LEU A 177 -23.50 6.34 7.01
N LYS A 178 -23.72 7.45 6.27
CA LYS A 178 -22.61 8.23 5.70
C LYS A 178 -21.91 9.00 6.82
N LEU A 179 -20.67 8.62 7.11
CA LEU A 179 -19.85 9.24 8.16
C LEU A 179 -19.12 10.47 7.66
N PHE A 180 -18.65 10.43 6.42
CA PHE A 180 -17.77 11.45 5.88
C PHE A 180 -18.00 11.66 4.38
N GLU A 181 -17.87 12.91 3.94
CA GLU A 181 -17.76 13.31 2.54
C GLU A 181 -16.81 14.50 2.44
N GLY A 182 -15.81 14.40 1.56
CA GLY A 182 -14.79 15.42 1.38
C GLY A 182 -13.66 14.93 0.51
N THR A 183 -12.50 15.60 0.57
CA THR A 183 -11.32 15.26 -0.21
C THR A 183 -10.58 14.04 0.36
N ALA A 184 -9.74 13.38 -0.46
CA ALA A 184 -8.90 12.28 0.01
C ALA A 184 -7.91 12.75 1.10
N ARG A 185 -7.43 14.00 1.05
CA ARG A 185 -6.57 14.59 2.08
C ARG A 185 -7.28 14.73 3.42
N GLU A 186 -8.49 15.26 3.42
CA GLU A 186 -9.29 15.40 4.65
C GLU A 186 -9.67 14.03 5.23
N ALA A 187 -10.07 13.11 4.35
CA ALA A 187 -10.39 11.74 4.73
C ALA A 187 -9.20 11.03 5.38
N ALA A 188 -7.97 11.21 4.87
CA ALA A 188 -6.76 10.61 5.43
C ALA A 188 -6.49 11.08 6.86
N LYS A 189 -6.79 12.33 7.20
CA LYS A 189 -6.65 12.86 8.55
C LYS A 189 -7.66 12.24 9.52
N GLY A 190 -8.91 12.11 9.09
CA GLY A 190 -10.00 11.57 9.92
C GLY A 190 -9.94 10.04 10.11
N PHE A 191 -9.37 9.33 9.13
CA PHE A 191 -9.36 7.87 9.07
C PHE A 191 -7.98 7.29 8.68
N PRO A 192 -6.88 7.63 9.36
CA PRO A 192 -5.51 7.33 8.91
C PRO A 192 -5.22 5.85 8.71
N ALA A 193 -5.86 4.97 9.50
CA ALA A 193 -5.67 3.52 9.38
C ALA A 193 -6.48 2.87 8.23
N ASN A 194 -7.36 3.64 7.57
CA ASN A 194 -8.41 3.08 6.73
C ASN A 194 -8.39 3.55 5.28
N LEU A 195 -7.55 4.54 4.92
CA LEU A 195 -7.67 5.25 3.64
C LEU A 195 -6.42 5.24 2.76
N ASN A 196 -5.50 4.32 2.96
CA ASN A 196 -4.39 4.11 2.03
C ASN A 196 -4.87 3.96 0.58
N VAL A 197 -6.03 3.32 0.37
CA VAL A 197 -6.64 3.14 -0.95
C VAL A 197 -7.09 4.46 -1.59
N ALA A 198 -7.67 5.40 -0.82
CA ALA A 198 -8.08 6.69 -1.35
C ALA A 198 -6.88 7.57 -1.71
N VAL A 199 -5.82 7.49 -0.90
CA VAL A 199 -4.57 8.20 -1.20
C VAL A 199 -3.91 7.60 -2.44
N ALA A 200 -3.82 6.26 -2.56
CA ALA A 200 -3.29 5.61 -3.76
C ALA A 200 -4.06 6.03 -5.03
N LEU A 201 -5.41 6.04 -4.95
CA LEU A 201 -6.27 6.53 -6.04
C LEU A 201 -5.96 7.99 -6.40
N SER A 202 -5.82 8.85 -5.40
CA SER A 202 -5.56 10.27 -5.62
C SER A 202 -4.20 10.52 -6.28
N LEU A 203 -3.17 9.76 -5.90
CA LEU A 203 -1.84 9.85 -6.48
C LEU A 203 -1.79 9.32 -7.92
N ALA A 204 -2.64 8.36 -8.25
CA ALA A 204 -2.79 7.85 -9.62
C ALA A 204 -3.57 8.81 -10.53
N GLY A 205 -4.40 9.68 -9.97
CA GLY A 205 -5.33 10.53 -10.71
C GLY A 205 -5.06 12.02 -10.54
N VAL A 206 -6.01 12.73 -9.90
CA VAL A 206 -6.08 14.21 -9.87
C VAL A 206 -5.49 14.84 -8.59
N GLY A 207 -4.83 14.05 -7.76
CA GLY A 207 -4.26 14.49 -6.49
C GLY A 207 -5.27 14.45 -5.33
N PRO A 208 -4.75 14.54 -4.08
CA PRO A 208 -5.54 14.30 -2.87
C PRO A 208 -6.57 15.40 -2.58
N ASP A 209 -6.40 16.59 -3.13
CA ASP A 209 -7.29 17.73 -2.90
C ASP A 209 -8.48 17.78 -3.88
N ARG A 210 -8.39 17.04 -5.00
CA ARG A 210 -9.46 16.96 -6.01
C ARG A 210 -10.17 15.61 -6.02
N THR A 211 -9.60 14.57 -5.45
CA THR A 211 -10.25 13.25 -5.32
C THR A 211 -11.28 13.29 -4.22
N GLN A 212 -12.54 13.05 -4.55
CA GLN A 212 -13.66 13.04 -3.61
C GLN A 212 -13.85 11.67 -3.00
N VAL A 213 -14.11 11.63 -1.69
CA VAL A 213 -14.25 10.38 -0.92
C VAL A 213 -15.51 10.44 -0.07
N GLN A 214 -16.31 9.38 -0.13
CA GLN A 214 -17.38 9.11 0.81
C GLN A 214 -17.04 7.88 1.65
N ILE A 215 -17.26 7.96 2.97
CA ILE A 215 -17.07 6.86 3.90
C ILE A 215 -18.39 6.54 4.57
N TRP A 216 -18.80 5.28 4.48
CA TRP A 216 -20.04 4.77 5.06
C TRP A 216 -19.75 3.66 6.08
N ALA A 217 -20.35 3.77 7.27
CA ALA A 217 -20.52 2.63 8.16
C ALA A 217 -21.73 1.86 7.66
N ASP A 218 -21.56 0.59 7.34
CA ASP A 218 -22.61 -0.20 6.71
C ASP A 218 -22.75 -1.56 7.43
N PRO A 219 -23.81 -1.76 8.23
CA PRO A 219 -24.03 -3.01 8.93
C PRO A 219 -24.43 -4.17 8.01
N THR A 220 -24.78 -3.90 6.75
CA THR A 220 -25.20 -4.93 5.80
C THR A 220 -24.04 -5.56 5.05
N VAL A 221 -22.85 -4.97 5.10
CA VAL A 221 -21.65 -5.53 4.46
C VAL A 221 -20.76 -6.25 5.46
N THR A 222 -20.20 -7.37 5.05
CA THR A 222 -19.22 -8.14 5.83
C THR A 222 -17.77 -7.89 5.38
N ARG A 223 -17.59 -7.10 4.33
CA ARG A 223 -16.31 -6.80 3.67
C ARG A 223 -16.17 -5.32 3.41
N ASN A 224 -14.94 -4.83 3.30
CA ASN A 224 -14.71 -3.49 2.77
C ASN A 224 -15.05 -3.47 1.28
N VAL A 225 -15.98 -2.61 0.91
CA VAL A 225 -16.40 -2.40 -0.49
C VAL A 225 -15.92 -1.02 -0.93
N HIS A 226 -15.19 -0.96 -2.05
CA HIS A 226 -14.73 0.29 -2.64
C HIS A 226 -15.26 0.40 -4.06
N ARG A 227 -15.98 1.48 -4.34
CA ARG A 227 -16.43 1.85 -5.68
C ARG A 227 -15.71 3.13 -6.11
N ILE A 228 -15.14 3.10 -7.29
CA ILE A 228 -14.47 4.25 -7.94
C ILE A 228 -15.30 4.66 -9.13
N GLU A 229 -15.44 5.96 -9.34
CA GLU A 229 -16.04 6.58 -10.51
C GLU A 229 -15.06 7.61 -11.05
N VAL A 230 -14.76 7.53 -12.35
CA VAL A 230 -13.84 8.45 -13.03
C VAL A 230 -14.52 9.00 -14.27
N GLU A 231 -14.44 10.32 -14.43
CA GLU A 231 -14.86 11.05 -15.61
C GLU A 231 -13.64 11.73 -16.20
N ALA A 232 -13.28 11.41 -17.43
CA ALA A 232 -12.14 11.97 -18.14
C ALA A 232 -12.54 12.30 -19.58
N ASP A 233 -11.71 13.07 -20.27
CA ASP A 233 -11.86 13.37 -21.70
C ASP A 233 -11.73 12.13 -22.59
N SER A 234 -10.95 11.15 -22.12
CA SER A 234 -10.65 9.91 -22.84
C SER A 234 -11.61 8.77 -22.56
N ALA A 235 -12.22 8.73 -21.34
CA ALA A 235 -13.13 7.67 -20.93
C ALA A 235 -13.94 8.05 -19.69
N ARG A 236 -15.12 7.41 -19.57
CA ARG A 236 -15.89 7.35 -18.34
C ARG A 236 -15.96 5.90 -17.88
N PHE A 237 -15.58 5.63 -16.63
CA PHE A 237 -15.61 4.28 -16.10
C PHE A 237 -15.93 4.24 -14.61
N SER A 238 -16.47 3.11 -14.17
CA SER A 238 -16.65 2.81 -12.77
C SER A 238 -16.15 1.39 -12.48
N MET A 239 -15.59 1.22 -11.28
CA MET A 239 -15.04 -0.05 -10.83
C MET A 239 -15.44 -0.29 -9.38
N SER A 240 -15.64 -1.55 -9.01
CA SER A 240 -15.94 -1.94 -7.63
C SER A 240 -15.13 -3.14 -7.22
N ILE A 241 -14.71 -3.17 -5.95
CA ILE A 241 -14.00 -4.30 -5.34
C ILE A 241 -14.56 -4.56 -3.94
N GLU A 242 -14.78 -5.83 -3.64
CA GLU A 242 -15.14 -6.33 -2.32
C GLU A 242 -13.95 -7.09 -1.73
N ASN A 243 -13.36 -6.53 -0.69
CA ASN A 243 -12.12 -7.07 -0.13
C ASN A 243 -12.39 -8.15 0.91
N ILE A 244 -11.86 -9.36 0.69
CA ILE A 244 -11.83 -10.39 1.71
C ILE A 244 -10.88 -9.94 2.82
N PRO A 245 -11.34 -9.87 4.10
CA PRO A 245 -10.49 -9.48 5.22
C PRO A 245 -9.28 -10.42 5.38
N SER A 246 -8.14 -9.87 5.78
CA SER A 246 -7.02 -10.67 6.28
C SER A 246 -7.22 -10.99 7.77
N GLU A 247 -6.24 -11.63 8.41
CA GLU A 247 -6.21 -11.81 9.87
C GLU A 247 -6.32 -10.47 10.62
N ASN A 248 -5.86 -9.37 9.99
CA ASN A 248 -6.14 -8.02 10.45
C ASN A 248 -7.38 -7.50 9.72
N PRO A 249 -8.52 -7.27 10.39
CA PRO A 249 -9.77 -6.86 9.76
C PRO A 249 -9.69 -5.49 9.07
N LYS A 250 -8.68 -4.68 9.38
CA LYS A 250 -8.42 -3.39 8.71
C LYS A 250 -7.73 -3.54 7.35
N THR A 251 -7.27 -4.75 6.99
CA THR A 251 -6.47 -5.02 5.79
C THR A 251 -7.11 -6.11 4.94
N GLY A 252 -7.26 -5.87 3.65
CA GLY A 252 -7.71 -6.91 2.71
C GLY A 252 -6.57 -7.90 2.38
N LEU A 253 -6.92 -9.17 2.13
CA LEU A 253 -5.97 -10.21 1.70
C LEU A 253 -5.20 -9.82 0.45
N ILE A 254 -5.86 -9.13 -0.49
CA ILE A 254 -5.29 -8.70 -1.77
C ILE A 254 -4.13 -7.71 -1.60
N THR A 255 -4.04 -6.99 -0.47
CA THR A 255 -2.97 -6.00 -0.26
C THR A 255 -1.58 -6.62 -0.34
N ALA A 256 -1.33 -7.72 0.35
CA ALA A 256 -0.05 -8.41 0.26
C ALA A 256 0.21 -8.98 -1.14
N LEU A 257 -0.85 -9.50 -1.79
CA LEU A 257 -0.76 -10.03 -3.15
C LEU A 257 -0.41 -8.94 -4.17
N SER A 258 -0.94 -7.72 -4.00
CA SER A 258 -0.61 -6.59 -4.87
C SER A 258 0.87 -6.17 -4.76
N VAL A 259 1.46 -6.25 -3.56
CA VAL A 259 2.90 -6.01 -3.36
C VAL A 259 3.71 -7.11 -4.05
N ILE A 260 3.34 -8.38 -3.87
CA ILE A 260 4.00 -9.51 -4.53
C ILE A 260 3.93 -9.37 -6.05
N ALA A 261 2.78 -8.97 -6.59
CA ALA A 261 2.60 -8.72 -8.03
C ALA A 261 3.50 -7.58 -8.53
N LEU A 262 3.57 -6.47 -7.78
CA LEU A 262 4.46 -5.34 -8.08
C LEU A 262 5.94 -5.77 -8.07
N LEU A 263 6.36 -6.56 -7.08
CA LEU A 263 7.72 -7.11 -7.01
C LEU A 263 8.02 -8.02 -8.20
N ARG A 264 7.13 -8.94 -8.55
CA ARG A 264 7.26 -9.80 -9.74
C ARG A 264 7.44 -8.99 -11.02
N LYS A 265 6.67 -7.89 -11.16
CA LYS A 265 6.72 -7.00 -12.31
C LYS A 265 8.12 -6.38 -12.51
N GLN A 266 8.94 -6.23 -11.44
CA GLN A 266 10.29 -5.68 -11.55
C GLN A 266 11.25 -6.58 -12.36
N ARG A 267 10.94 -7.88 -12.52
CA ARG A 267 11.77 -8.87 -13.25
C ARG A 267 11.00 -9.58 -14.37
N ALA A 268 9.72 -9.28 -14.54
CA ALA A 268 8.89 -9.95 -15.53
C ALA A 268 9.35 -9.62 -16.96
N THR A 269 9.43 -10.66 -17.82
CA THR A 269 9.64 -10.51 -19.27
C THR A 269 8.40 -9.96 -19.95
N LEU A 270 7.21 -10.35 -19.48
CA LEU A 270 5.91 -9.83 -19.94
C LEU A 270 5.31 -8.97 -18.83
N CYS A 271 5.09 -7.69 -19.09
CA CYS A 271 4.39 -6.77 -18.22
C CYS A 271 3.00 -6.47 -18.79
N VAL A 272 1.97 -6.58 -17.97
CA VAL A 272 0.58 -6.25 -18.32
C VAL A 272 0.10 -5.13 -17.39
N GLY A 273 -0.60 -4.16 -17.95
CA GLY A 273 -1.00 -2.94 -17.27
C GLY A 273 0.17 -1.94 -17.13
N THR A 274 -0.17 -0.70 -16.82
CA THR A 274 0.80 0.41 -16.66
C THR A 274 1.52 0.35 -15.32
#